data_10442c08a2cb7a0605d1c49818fa35f9
#
_entry.id   10442c08a2cb7a0605d1c49818fa35f9
#
_cell.length_a   1.000
_cell.length_b   1.000
_cell.length_c   1.000
_cell.angle_alpha   90.00
_cell.angle_beta   90.00
_cell.angle_gamma   90.00
#
_symmetry.space_group_name_H-M   'P 1'
#
loop_
_entity.id
_entity.type
_entity.pdbx_description
1 polymer ?
#
loop_
_entity_poly.entity_id
_entity_poly.type
_entity_poly.pdbx_seq_one_letter_code
_entity_poly.pdbx_strand_id
1 'polypeptide(L)'
;MLALALFGYPAIAATLPVDNVDVLYHRYDGGGMVIDGPSVLVRKGIGSQVSLSGQYYVDSVSAASVDVLATASPYEEERNEYTFGVDYLHDKSILSLGFTNSTENDYEANTVYFSVSQEFFGGMSTVTMGYASGWDEVGRVGNDSFSEEADRRNYQLGLSQVVTRNSLVGVDLEVVTDEGFLQNPYRQNRYIDPNDSTAFLYQPERYPETRTSTSVALRALYYLPYRASIRGEYRYFSDTWGINAHTVELGYVHGLNQHWTLEGSVRYYAQSEADFYSDLFPFENSQTHLARDKELSSLSGTTLAFGAVYEWKQTSLPGIDRLQFSLLVDWLNFEYDNFRDVTAPGDYLPGEEPLYSFDALVTRASLILEY
;
A
#
# COMPACT_ATOMS: atom_id res chain seq x y z
N MET A 1 1.53 0.39 6.89
CA MET A 1 1.76 1.45 5.88
C MET A 1 1.17 1.02 4.55
N LEU A 2 -0.06 1.44 4.23
CA LEU A 2 -0.60 1.26 2.89
C LEU A 2 0.05 2.33 2.01
N ALA A 3 1.01 1.95 1.16
CA ALA A 3 1.47 2.82 0.08
C ALA A 3 0.27 3.01 -0.86
N LEU A 4 -0.24 4.24 -0.96
CA LEU A 4 -1.22 4.62 -1.97
C LEU A 4 -0.64 4.26 -3.35
N ALA A 5 -1.12 3.16 -3.93
CA ALA A 5 -0.84 2.82 -5.33
C ALA A 5 -1.69 3.72 -6.23
N LEU A 6 -1.37 5.03 -6.27
CA LEU A 6 -2.13 6.03 -7.03
C LEU A 6 -1.89 5.99 -8.54
N PHE A 7 -1.03 5.11 -9.07
CA PHE A 7 -0.70 5.12 -10.49
C PHE A 7 -0.59 3.72 -11.08
N GLY A 8 -1.73 3.21 -11.52
CA GLY A 8 -1.81 1.94 -12.25
C GLY A 8 -2.76 1.95 -13.42
N TYR A 9 -2.93 3.08 -14.14
CA TYR A 9 -3.80 3.11 -15.31
C TYR A 9 -3.02 2.88 -16.60
N PRO A 10 -3.54 2.00 -17.50
CA PRO A 10 -3.00 1.91 -18.85
C PRO A 10 -3.13 3.25 -19.55
N ALA A 11 -2.16 3.60 -20.39
CA ALA A 11 -2.20 4.80 -21.25
C ALA A 11 -3.43 4.72 -22.14
N ILE A 12 -4.48 5.43 -21.75
CA ILE A 12 -5.64 5.78 -22.55
C ILE A 12 -5.41 7.22 -22.98
N ALA A 13 -5.87 7.58 -24.18
CA ALA A 13 -5.82 8.95 -24.68
C ALA A 13 -6.14 9.94 -23.56
N ALA A 14 -5.41 11.07 -23.49
CA ALA A 14 -5.55 12.07 -22.43
C ALA A 14 -7.00 12.53 -22.32
N THR A 15 -7.76 11.88 -21.46
CA THR A 15 -9.17 12.17 -21.17
C THR A 15 -9.33 12.32 -19.68
N LEU A 16 -10.11 13.30 -19.27
CA LEU A 16 -10.48 13.40 -17.86
C LEU A 16 -11.26 12.16 -17.42
N PRO A 17 -11.10 11.74 -16.16
CA PRO A 17 -11.94 10.70 -15.58
C PRO A 17 -13.42 11.07 -15.66
N VAL A 18 -14.28 10.06 -15.86
CA VAL A 18 -15.74 10.25 -15.94
C VAL A 18 -16.33 10.65 -14.58
N ASP A 19 -17.46 11.35 -14.65
CA ASP A 19 -18.24 11.70 -13.46
C ASP A 19 -18.74 10.43 -12.78
N ASN A 20 -18.39 10.23 -11.54
CA ASN A 20 -18.77 9.02 -10.81
C ASN A 20 -18.88 9.23 -9.30
N VAL A 21 -19.66 8.33 -8.68
CA VAL A 21 -19.60 8.06 -7.25
C VAL A 21 -19.13 6.62 -7.08
N ASP A 22 -18.07 6.42 -6.31
CA ASP A 22 -17.53 5.10 -5.97
C ASP A 22 -17.68 4.90 -4.46
N VAL A 23 -18.35 3.81 -4.08
CA VAL A 23 -18.51 3.39 -2.69
C VAL A 23 -17.83 2.04 -2.53
N LEU A 24 -16.83 1.98 -1.69
CA LEU A 24 -16.06 0.79 -1.36
C LEU A 24 -16.26 0.44 0.12
N TYR A 25 -16.40 -0.84 0.41
CA TYR A 25 -16.18 -1.42 1.73
C TYR A 25 -15.05 -2.43 1.62
N HIS A 26 -14.09 -2.34 2.53
CA HIS A 26 -12.96 -3.26 2.59
C HIS A 26 -12.85 -3.88 3.99
N ARG A 27 -12.28 -5.07 4.03
CA ARG A 27 -11.94 -5.78 5.26
C ARG A 27 -10.66 -6.59 5.07
N TYR A 28 -9.70 -6.37 5.94
CA TYR A 28 -8.52 -7.21 6.15
C TYR A 28 -8.71 -7.99 7.45
N ASP A 29 -8.39 -9.29 7.44
CA ASP A 29 -8.46 -10.16 8.62
C ASP A 29 -7.29 -11.15 8.58
N GLY A 30 -6.30 -10.97 9.46
CA GLY A 30 -5.12 -11.83 9.51
C GLY A 30 -4.01 -11.30 10.41
N GLY A 31 -3.12 -12.21 10.83
CA GLY A 31 -1.99 -11.87 11.69
C GLY A 31 -2.39 -11.26 13.04
N GLY A 32 -3.59 -11.56 13.54
CA GLY A 32 -4.14 -10.97 14.76
C GLY A 32 -4.65 -9.54 14.60
N MET A 33 -4.83 -9.06 13.37
CA MET A 33 -5.39 -7.74 13.08
C MET A 33 -6.65 -7.87 12.24
N VAL A 34 -7.64 -7.03 12.53
CA VAL A 34 -8.80 -6.78 11.69
C VAL A 34 -8.83 -5.30 11.38
N ILE A 35 -8.89 -4.96 10.08
CA ILE A 35 -9.02 -3.58 9.60
C ILE A 35 -10.19 -3.56 8.64
N ASP A 36 -11.19 -2.74 8.88
CA ASP A 36 -12.30 -2.59 7.97
C ASP A 36 -12.86 -1.17 7.95
N GLY A 37 -13.55 -0.83 6.87
CA GLY A 37 -14.22 0.45 6.78
C GLY A 37 -14.74 0.78 5.39
N PRO A 38 -15.54 1.85 5.29
CA PRO A 38 -16.02 2.38 4.03
C PRO A 38 -15.08 3.40 3.42
N SER A 39 -15.14 3.52 2.10
CA SER A 39 -14.61 4.66 1.35
C SER A 39 -15.68 5.18 0.39
N VAL A 40 -15.78 6.49 0.26
CA VAL A 40 -16.66 7.14 -0.72
C VAL A 40 -15.86 8.18 -1.50
N LEU A 41 -15.79 8.00 -2.82
CA LEU A 41 -15.21 8.95 -3.75
C LEU A 41 -16.33 9.56 -4.58
N VAL A 42 -16.32 10.88 -4.74
CA VAL A 42 -17.18 11.61 -5.69
C VAL A 42 -16.29 12.38 -6.65
N ARG A 43 -16.60 12.26 -7.93
CA ARG A 43 -15.88 12.96 -9.00
C ARG A 43 -16.85 13.69 -9.91
N LYS A 44 -16.51 14.95 -10.25
CA LYS A 44 -17.34 15.80 -11.11
C LYS A 44 -16.51 16.63 -12.09
N GLY A 45 -16.82 16.50 -13.35
CA GLY A 45 -16.29 17.34 -14.43
C GLY A 45 -16.94 18.75 -14.43
N ILE A 46 -16.10 19.74 -14.66
CA ILE A 46 -16.52 21.14 -14.85
C ILE A 46 -16.08 21.56 -16.26
N GLY A 47 -17.05 21.62 -17.15
CA GLY A 47 -16.77 21.79 -18.59
C GLY A 47 -16.04 20.58 -19.15
N SER A 48 -15.14 20.79 -20.12
CA SER A 48 -14.40 19.72 -20.81
C SER A 48 -12.95 19.58 -20.36
N GLN A 49 -12.48 20.44 -19.45
CA GLN A 49 -11.06 20.54 -19.13
C GLN A 49 -10.72 20.35 -17.65
N VAL A 50 -11.70 20.36 -16.75
CA VAL A 50 -11.46 20.25 -15.30
C VAL A 50 -12.29 19.11 -14.74
N SER A 51 -11.67 18.30 -13.88
CA SER A 51 -12.37 17.33 -13.05
C SER A 51 -11.99 17.56 -11.58
N LEU A 52 -12.98 17.62 -10.70
CA LEU A 52 -12.81 17.72 -9.27
C LEU A 52 -13.13 16.37 -8.62
N SER A 53 -12.38 16.00 -7.59
CA SER A 53 -12.66 14.81 -6.80
C SER A 53 -12.57 15.09 -5.30
N GLY A 54 -13.40 14.41 -4.53
CA GLY A 54 -13.34 14.37 -3.07
C GLY A 54 -13.54 12.94 -2.60
N GLN A 55 -12.71 12.48 -1.67
CA GLN A 55 -12.80 11.16 -1.07
C GLN A 55 -12.81 11.26 0.44
N TYR A 56 -13.61 10.42 1.07
CA TYR A 56 -13.60 10.13 2.49
C TYR A 56 -13.37 8.65 2.69
N TYR A 57 -12.44 8.29 3.56
CA TYR A 57 -12.02 6.92 3.82
C TYR A 57 -11.88 6.71 5.32
N VAL A 58 -12.34 5.56 5.82
CA VAL A 58 -12.25 5.18 7.23
C VAL A 58 -11.61 3.81 7.33
N ASP A 59 -10.69 3.65 8.28
CA ASP A 59 -10.23 2.36 8.81
C ASP A 59 -10.59 2.26 10.29
N SER A 60 -11.35 1.25 10.64
CA SER A 60 -11.49 0.78 12.01
C SER A 60 -10.50 -0.37 12.22
N VAL A 61 -9.54 -0.17 13.11
CA VAL A 61 -8.44 -1.11 13.35
C VAL A 61 -8.63 -1.77 14.70
N SER A 62 -8.69 -3.09 14.71
CA SER A 62 -8.59 -3.90 15.94
C SER A 62 -7.33 -4.74 15.87
N ALA A 63 -6.40 -4.54 16.80
CA ALA A 63 -5.09 -5.17 16.76
C ALA A 63 -4.78 -6.00 18.00
N ALA A 64 -4.51 -7.27 17.77
CA ALA A 64 -3.97 -8.24 18.71
C ALA A 64 -2.83 -9.04 18.03
N SER A 65 -2.00 -8.35 17.23
CA SER A 65 -0.88 -8.99 16.52
C SER A 65 0.18 -9.50 17.49
N VAL A 66 1.08 -10.37 17.00
CA VAL A 66 2.17 -10.95 17.81
C VAL A 66 3.03 -9.88 18.48
N ASP A 67 3.26 -8.74 17.84
CA ASP A 67 4.02 -7.63 18.40
C ASP A 67 3.27 -6.96 19.55
N VAL A 68 1.96 -6.73 19.37
CA VAL A 68 1.08 -6.15 20.38
C VAL A 68 0.99 -7.08 21.59
N LEU A 69 0.70 -8.36 21.37
CA LEU A 69 0.56 -9.35 22.46
C LEU A 69 1.86 -9.57 23.24
N ALA A 70 3.02 -9.39 22.61
CA ALA A 70 4.32 -9.55 23.25
C ALA A 70 4.66 -8.41 24.23
N THR A 71 4.18 -7.19 24.01
CA THR A 71 4.61 -5.98 24.72
C THR A 71 3.49 -5.10 25.25
N ALA A 72 2.24 -5.32 24.81
CA ALA A 72 1.07 -4.49 25.14
C ALA A 72 -0.22 -5.31 25.24
N SER A 73 -1.33 -4.64 25.44
CA SER A 73 -2.68 -5.20 25.34
C SER A 73 -3.26 -4.93 23.95
N PRO A 74 -4.22 -5.76 23.45
CA PRO A 74 -5.00 -5.46 22.27
C PRO A 74 -5.62 -4.06 22.34
N TYR A 75 -5.69 -3.37 21.19
CA TYR A 75 -6.25 -2.03 21.10
C TYR A 75 -7.18 -1.89 19.91
N GLU A 76 -8.00 -0.87 19.95
CA GLU A 76 -8.87 -0.43 18.84
C GLU A 76 -8.53 1.02 18.50
N GLU A 77 -8.50 1.32 17.20
CA GLU A 77 -8.16 2.63 16.67
C GLU A 77 -9.00 2.93 15.43
N GLU A 78 -9.26 4.20 15.17
CA GLU A 78 -9.95 4.65 13.97
C GLU A 78 -9.09 5.69 13.24
N ARG A 79 -8.90 5.45 11.94
CA ARG A 79 -8.26 6.38 11.03
C ARG A 79 -9.29 7.00 10.11
N ASN A 80 -9.29 8.31 10.02
CA ASN A 80 -10.11 9.08 9.11
C ASN A 80 -9.23 9.80 8.09
N GLU A 81 -9.55 9.65 6.79
CA GLU A 81 -8.79 10.27 5.73
C GLU A 81 -9.70 11.04 4.77
N TYR A 82 -9.28 12.26 4.42
CA TYR A 82 -9.91 13.13 3.45
C TYR A 82 -8.94 13.42 2.32
N THR A 83 -9.36 13.20 1.08
CA THR A 83 -8.58 13.55 -0.11
C THR A 83 -9.37 14.47 -1.02
N PHE A 84 -8.74 15.53 -1.51
CA PHE A 84 -9.29 16.43 -2.52
C PHE A 84 -8.35 16.47 -3.73
N GLY A 85 -8.91 16.41 -4.93
CA GLY A 85 -8.14 16.39 -6.16
C GLY A 85 -8.74 17.28 -7.25
N VAL A 86 -7.86 17.84 -8.08
CA VAL A 86 -8.19 18.59 -9.28
C VAL A 86 -7.35 18.06 -10.44
N ASP A 87 -8.00 17.66 -11.52
CA ASP A 87 -7.35 17.30 -12.77
C ASP A 87 -7.67 18.36 -13.84
N TYR A 88 -6.65 18.83 -14.54
CA TYR A 88 -6.79 19.79 -15.64
C TYR A 88 -6.24 19.19 -16.93
N LEU A 89 -7.11 19.07 -17.93
CA LEU A 89 -6.77 18.58 -19.26
C LEU A 89 -6.43 19.77 -20.17
N HIS A 90 -5.22 19.77 -20.70
CA HIS A 90 -4.77 20.69 -21.73
C HIS A 90 -4.18 19.91 -22.92
N ASP A 91 -4.87 19.90 -24.03
CA ASP A 91 -4.54 19.13 -25.24
C ASP A 91 -4.34 17.62 -24.92
N LYS A 92 -3.09 17.20 -24.84
CA LYS A 92 -2.67 15.82 -24.56
C LYS A 92 -1.98 15.67 -23.21
N SER A 93 -2.12 16.67 -22.34
CA SER A 93 -1.53 16.71 -21.02
C SER A 93 -2.64 16.72 -19.96
N ILE A 94 -2.48 15.92 -18.93
CA ILE A 94 -3.26 16.02 -17.70
C ILE A 94 -2.33 16.50 -16.59
N LEU A 95 -2.73 17.59 -15.93
CA LEU A 95 -2.09 18.08 -14.73
C LEU A 95 -3.01 17.76 -13.56
N SER A 96 -2.46 17.09 -12.55
CA SER A 96 -3.21 16.73 -11.34
C SER A 96 -2.58 17.40 -10.12
N LEU A 97 -3.41 17.94 -9.25
CA LEU A 97 -3.05 18.48 -7.95
C LEU A 97 -3.99 17.90 -6.90
N GLY A 98 -3.47 17.52 -5.76
CA GLY A 98 -4.31 17.06 -4.68
C GLY A 98 -3.71 17.24 -3.30
N PHE A 99 -4.57 17.10 -2.32
CA PHE A 99 -4.26 17.19 -0.90
C PHE A 99 -4.95 16.06 -0.16
N THR A 100 -4.21 15.39 0.73
CA THR A 100 -4.73 14.36 1.64
C THR A 100 -4.40 14.74 3.08
N ASN A 101 -5.37 14.62 3.96
CA ASN A 101 -5.20 14.67 5.42
C ASN A 101 -5.70 13.36 6.00
N SER A 102 -4.91 12.73 6.85
CA SER A 102 -5.24 11.50 7.58
C SER A 102 -5.01 11.72 9.06
N THR A 103 -5.96 11.34 9.88
CA THR A 103 -5.90 11.51 11.34
C THR A 103 -6.25 10.21 12.06
N GLU A 104 -5.41 9.89 13.05
CA GLU A 104 -5.57 8.83 14.05
C GLU A 104 -5.52 9.45 15.46
N ASN A 105 -5.59 8.66 16.51
CA ASN A 105 -5.59 9.17 17.89
C ASN A 105 -4.26 9.88 18.26
N ASP A 106 -3.16 9.45 17.66
CA ASP A 106 -1.79 9.92 17.96
C ASP A 106 -0.93 10.08 16.69
N TYR A 107 -1.56 10.17 15.54
CA TYR A 107 -0.88 10.39 14.27
C TYR A 107 -1.71 11.28 13.35
N GLU A 108 -1.09 12.34 12.84
CA GLU A 108 -1.67 13.19 11.80
C GLU A 108 -0.72 13.26 10.62
N ALA A 109 -1.23 12.96 9.41
CA ALA A 109 -0.47 13.05 8.18
C ALA A 109 -1.13 14.00 7.20
N ASN A 110 -0.32 14.87 6.60
CA ASN A 110 -0.74 15.77 5.55
C ASN A 110 0.13 15.56 4.31
N THR A 111 -0.47 15.47 3.13
CA THR A 111 0.26 15.28 1.87
C THR A 111 -0.31 16.16 0.77
N VAL A 112 0.56 16.87 0.08
CA VAL A 112 0.25 17.52 -1.20
C VAL A 112 0.92 16.73 -2.32
N TYR A 113 0.19 16.46 -3.40
CA TYR A 113 0.77 15.83 -4.59
C TYR A 113 0.48 16.65 -5.85
N PHE A 114 1.42 16.57 -6.80
CA PHE A 114 1.31 17.14 -8.13
C PHE A 114 1.80 16.11 -9.15
N SER A 115 1.10 15.98 -10.27
CA SER A 115 1.58 15.17 -11.39
C SER A 115 1.26 15.78 -12.75
N VAL A 116 2.07 15.38 -13.74
CA VAL A 116 1.87 15.69 -15.14
C VAL A 116 1.94 14.40 -15.95
N SER A 117 0.91 14.09 -16.71
CA SER A 117 0.89 13.00 -17.67
C SER A 117 0.79 13.58 -19.08
N GLN A 118 1.72 13.22 -19.97
CA GLN A 118 1.80 13.75 -21.33
C GLN A 118 1.85 12.61 -22.34
N GLU A 119 0.97 12.68 -23.33
CA GLU A 119 0.97 11.77 -24.46
C GLU A 119 1.86 12.26 -25.60
N PHE A 120 2.53 11.31 -26.23
CA PHE A 120 3.38 11.50 -27.41
C PHE A 120 3.01 10.51 -28.52
N PHE A 121 3.44 10.81 -29.74
CA PHE A 121 3.34 9.93 -30.91
C PHE A 121 1.90 9.43 -31.16
N GLY A 122 0.91 10.31 -31.00
CA GLY A 122 -0.49 9.97 -31.23
C GLY A 122 -1.10 9.04 -30.17
N GLY A 123 -0.64 9.12 -28.93
CA GLY A 123 -1.09 8.28 -27.82
C GLY A 123 -0.40 6.92 -27.71
N MET A 124 0.67 6.68 -28.53
CA MET A 124 1.43 5.43 -28.42
C MET A 124 2.39 5.42 -27.22
N SER A 125 2.83 6.59 -26.77
CA SER A 125 3.70 6.71 -25.60
C SER A 125 3.09 7.71 -24.63
N THR A 126 3.15 7.40 -23.32
CA THR A 126 2.75 8.32 -22.26
C THR A 126 3.89 8.42 -21.25
N VAL A 127 4.28 9.64 -20.91
CA VAL A 127 5.22 9.92 -19.82
C VAL A 127 4.45 10.56 -18.69
N THR A 128 4.63 10.05 -17.48
CA THR A 128 4.05 10.61 -16.26
C THR A 128 5.16 11.00 -15.30
N MET A 129 5.10 12.19 -14.76
CA MET A 129 5.98 12.67 -13.70
C MET A 129 5.13 13.06 -12.51
N GLY A 130 5.52 12.63 -11.33
CA GLY A 130 4.82 12.90 -10.08
C GLY A 130 5.77 13.39 -8.99
N TYR A 131 5.25 14.24 -8.13
CA TYR A 131 5.89 14.67 -6.90
C TYR A 131 4.86 14.75 -5.80
N ALA A 132 5.19 14.20 -4.62
CA ALA A 132 4.39 14.39 -3.42
C ALA A 132 5.30 14.83 -2.26
N SER A 133 4.75 15.66 -1.39
CA SER A 133 5.40 16.08 -0.15
C SER A 133 4.41 15.88 0.99
N GLY A 134 4.81 15.09 1.98
CA GLY A 134 4.07 14.83 3.21
C GLY A 134 4.82 15.37 4.42
N TRP A 135 4.07 15.78 5.41
CA TRP A 135 4.54 16.15 6.74
C TRP A 135 3.60 15.57 7.78
N ASP A 136 4.18 14.83 8.67
CA ASP A 136 3.45 14.00 9.64
C ASP A 136 3.82 14.44 11.06
N GLU A 137 2.82 14.45 11.95
CA GLU A 137 2.99 14.63 13.38
C GLU A 137 2.72 13.29 14.08
N VAL A 138 3.68 12.84 14.89
CA VAL A 138 3.66 11.56 15.61
C VAL A 138 3.51 11.84 17.10
N GLY A 139 2.36 11.50 17.64
CA GLY A 139 2.05 11.57 19.06
C GLY A 139 2.27 10.23 19.78
N ARG A 140 1.81 10.19 21.05
CA ARG A 140 1.77 8.97 21.85
C ARG A 140 0.59 8.99 22.80
N VAL A 141 -0.31 8.05 22.70
CA VAL A 141 -1.48 7.94 23.60
C VAL A 141 -1.02 7.88 25.06
N GLY A 142 -1.61 8.75 25.89
CA GLY A 142 -1.29 8.87 27.33
C GLY A 142 -0.01 9.69 27.64
N ASN A 143 0.60 10.31 26.64
CA ASN A 143 1.73 11.23 26.83
C ASN A 143 1.63 12.46 25.92
N ASP A 144 0.85 13.44 26.33
CA ASP A 144 0.62 14.68 25.57
C ASP A 144 1.89 15.55 25.37
N SER A 145 3.01 15.21 26.05
CA SER A 145 4.28 15.92 25.86
C SER A 145 5.16 15.27 24.79
N PHE A 146 4.78 14.13 24.26
CA PHE A 146 5.46 13.46 23.15
C PHE A 146 4.86 13.98 21.85
N SER A 147 5.64 14.67 21.06
CA SER A 147 5.30 15.15 19.71
C SER A 147 6.58 15.17 18.89
N GLU A 148 6.61 14.37 17.85
CA GLU A 148 7.73 14.23 16.91
C GLU A 148 7.21 14.47 15.49
N GLU A 149 8.11 14.83 14.58
CA GLU A 149 7.77 15.14 13.19
C GLU A 149 8.46 14.18 12.23
N ALA A 150 7.81 13.91 11.10
CA ALA A 150 8.40 13.16 9.99
C ALA A 150 8.00 13.79 8.65
N ASP A 151 9.00 14.04 7.80
CA ASP A 151 8.83 14.55 6.45
C ASP A 151 9.02 13.43 5.42
N ARG A 152 8.18 13.44 4.38
CA ARG A 152 8.30 12.52 3.25
C ARG A 152 8.27 13.27 1.94
N ARG A 153 9.13 12.88 0.99
CA ARG A 153 9.09 13.34 -0.40
C ARG A 153 9.11 12.13 -1.33
N ASN A 154 8.21 12.11 -2.28
CA ASN A 154 8.09 11.04 -3.26
C ASN A 154 8.24 11.62 -4.67
N TYR A 155 9.15 11.06 -5.46
CA TYR A 155 9.42 11.41 -6.85
C TYR A 155 9.10 10.21 -7.73
N GLN A 156 8.31 10.42 -8.77
CA GLN A 156 7.87 9.36 -9.67
C GLN A 156 8.10 9.73 -11.13
N LEU A 157 8.52 8.75 -11.91
CA LEU A 157 8.65 8.83 -13.36
C LEU A 157 8.15 7.53 -13.97
N GLY A 158 7.10 7.64 -14.78
CA GLY A 158 6.50 6.53 -15.52
C GLY A 158 6.63 6.72 -17.01
N LEU A 159 6.90 5.64 -17.74
CA LEU A 159 6.83 5.56 -19.19
C LEU A 159 5.94 4.37 -19.57
N SER A 160 4.92 4.61 -20.35
CA SER A 160 4.07 3.58 -20.96
C SER A 160 4.16 3.65 -22.48
N GLN A 161 4.29 2.49 -23.14
CA GLN A 161 4.48 2.36 -24.58
C GLN A 161 3.58 1.27 -25.15
N VAL A 162 2.75 1.63 -26.12
CA VAL A 162 2.06 0.67 -26.99
C VAL A 162 3.08 0.11 -27.97
N VAL A 163 3.41 -1.18 -27.85
CA VAL A 163 4.41 -1.87 -28.69
C VAL A 163 3.75 -2.50 -29.91
N THR A 164 2.59 -3.10 -29.72
CA THR A 164 1.76 -3.66 -30.80
C THR A 164 0.29 -3.35 -30.56
N ARG A 165 -0.61 -3.78 -31.46
CA ARG A 165 -2.07 -3.65 -31.26
C ARG A 165 -2.56 -4.35 -30.01
N ASN A 166 -1.82 -5.35 -29.53
CA ASN A 166 -2.24 -6.23 -28.44
C ASN A 166 -1.29 -6.13 -27.23
N SER A 167 -0.21 -5.34 -27.30
CA SER A 167 0.76 -5.28 -26.22
C SER A 167 1.11 -3.86 -25.81
N LEU A 168 1.14 -3.64 -24.51
CA LEU A 168 1.58 -2.44 -23.85
C LEU A 168 2.65 -2.81 -22.82
N VAL A 169 3.70 -2.01 -22.74
CA VAL A 169 4.75 -2.15 -21.72
C VAL A 169 4.90 -0.85 -20.95
N GLY A 170 5.33 -0.94 -19.71
CA GLY A 170 5.60 0.21 -18.85
C GLY A 170 6.85 0.02 -18.03
N VAL A 171 7.48 1.13 -17.69
CA VAL A 171 8.57 1.24 -16.74
C VAL A 171 8.25 2.37 -15.79
N ASP A 172 8.31 2.11 -14.48
CA ASP A 172 8.11 3.11 -13.45
C ASP A 172 9.34 3.16 -12.53
N LEU A 173 9.78 4.36 -12.24
CA LEU A 173 10.84 4.68 -11.29
C LEU A 173 10.23 5.48 -10.16
N GLU A 174 10.58 5.14 -8.93
CA GLU A 174 10.13 5.86 -7.75
C GLU A 174 11.30 6.03 -6.78
N VAL A 175 11.43 7.23 -6.23
CA VAL A 175 12.36 7.54 -5.15
C VAL A 175 11.57 8.20 -4.02
N VAL A 176 11.69 7.64 -2.81
CA VAL A 176 11.09 8.20 -1.60
C VAL A 176 12.20 8.57 -0.64
N THR A 177 12.12 9.77 -0.08
CA THR A 177 12.99 10.21 1.02
C THR A 177 12.14 10.51 2.24
N ASP A 178 12.49 9.88 3.35
CA ASP A 178 11.88 10.09 4.66
C ASP A 178 12.93 10.69 5.60
N GLU A 179 12.53 11.66 6.43
CA GLU A 179 13.38 12.34 7.39
C GLU A 179 12.59 12.65 8.67
N GLY A 180 13.19 12.48 9.86
CA GLY A 180 12.58 12.73 11.15
C GLY A 180 12.34 11.46 11.96
N PHE A 181 11.23 11.41 12.69
CA PHE A 181 10.88 10.28 13.56
C PHE A 181 10.22 9.17 12.75
N LEU A 182 11.00 8.16 12.35
CA LEU A 182 10.57 7.09 11.42
C LEU A 182 10.20 5.78 12.11
N GLN A 183 10.17 5.74 13.43
CA GLN A 183 9.84 4.56 14.22
C GLN A 183 8.45 4.65 14.84
N ASN A 184 7.89 3.51 15.19
CA ASN A 184 6.67 3.47 15.99
C ASN A 184 7.01 3.70 17.47
N PRO A 185 6.37 4.69 18.18
CA PRO A 185 6.72 5.05 19.56
C PRO A 185 6.41 3.97 20.60
N TYR A 186 5.67 2.93 20.23
CA TYR A 186 5.26 1.83 21.13
C TYR A 186 6.12 0.58 20.96
N ARG A 187 6.90 0.45 19.87
CA ARG A 187 7.66 -0.76 19.57
C ARG A 187 8.88 -0.92 20.46
N GLN A 188 9.16 -2.18 20.78
CA GLN A 188 10.29 -2.59 21.61
C GLN A 188 11.02 -3.76 20.95
N ASN A 189 12.34 -3.76 21.04
CA ASN A 189 13.18 -4.91 20.73
C ASN A 189 13.58 -5.63 22.02
N ARG A 190 14.03 -6.89 21.89
CA ARG A 190 14.43 -7.74 23.01
C ARG A 190 15.94 -8.03 23.00
N TYR A 191 16.49 -8.19 24.20
CA TYR A 191 17.90 -8.56 24.40
C TYR A 191 18.04 -9.58 25.55
N ILE A 192 19.13 -10.37 25.53
CA ILE A 192 19.41 -11.36 26.58
C ILE A 192 19.57 -10.69 27.95
N ASP A 193 18.91 -11.22 28.99
CA ASP A 193 19.08 -10.71 30.35
C ASP A 193 20.54 -10.98 30.81
N PRO A 194 21.29 -9.94 31.21
CA PRO A 194 22.68 -10.09 31.64
C PRO A 194 22.83 -10.94 32.92
N ASN A 195 21.77 -11.15 33.69
CA ASN A 195 21.76 -11.93 34.90
C ASN A 195 21.23 -13.36 34.70
N ASP A 196 20.51 -13.62 33.62
CA ASP A 196 19.91 -14.91 33.30
C ASP A 196 19.85 -15.13 31.77
N SER A 197 20.80 -15.90 31.26
CA SER A 197 20.87 -16.19 29.81
C SER A 197 19.69 -17.02 29.28
N THR A 198 18.81 -17.50 30.17
CA THR A 198 17.56 -18.20 29.77
C THR A 198 16.34 -17.26 29.67
N ALA A 199 16.56 -15.97 29.91
CA ALA A 199 15.54 -14.94 29.87
C ALA A 199 15.94 -13.78 28.91
N PHE A 200 14.99 -12.95 28.53
CA PHE A 200 15.22 -11.72 27.80
C PHE A 200 14.47 -10.55 28.43
N LEU A 201 14.96 -9.35 28.16
CA LEU A 201 14.37 -8.07 28.56
C LEU A 201 14.04 -7.25 27.32
N TYR A 202 13.21 -6.22 27.48
CA TYR A 202 12.81 -5.30 26.42
C TYR A 202 13.45 -3.93 26.59
N GLN A 203 13.70 -3.27 25.44
CA GLN A 203 14.10 -1.86 25.35
C GLN A 203 13.41 -1.21 24.16
N PRO A 204 13.22 0.14 24.15
CA PRO A 204 12.65 0.84 23.00
C PRO A 204 13.48 0.62 21.73
N GLU A 205 12.82 0.56 20.59
CA GLU A 205 13.48 0.56 19.29
C GLU A 205 14.10 1.93 18.98
N ARG A 206 15.10 1.94 18.14
CA ARG A 206 15.76 3.17 17.62
C ARG A 206 16.12 2.98 16.16
N TYR A 207 15.49 3.77 15.30
CA TYR A 207 15.73 3.76 13.87
C TYR A 207 16.65 4.90 13.44
N PRO A 208 17.29 4.81 12.28
CA PRO A 208 17.87 5.98 11.65
C PRO A 208 16.79 7.03 11.34
N GLU A 209 17.12 8.31 11.52
CA GLU A 209 16.21 9.44 11.27
C GLU A 209 16.04 9.77 9.78
N THR A 210 16.71 9.04 8.89
CA THR A 210 16.60 9.20 7.44
C THR A 210 16.48 7.86 6.74
N ARG A 211 15.67 7.83 5.66
CA ARG A 211 15.57 6.69 4.75
C ARG A 211 15.43 7.20 3.32
N THR A 212 16.18 6.64 2.39
CA THR A 212 15.96 6.82 0.96
C THR A 212 15.66 5.48 0.34
N SER A 213 14.50 5.38 -0.29
CA SER A 213 14.03 4.16 -0.96
C SER A 213 13.96 4.39 -2.46
N THR A 214 14.35 3.41 -3.25
CA THR A 214 14.28 3.44 -4.71
C THR A 214 13.57 2.19 -5.20
N SER A 215 12.63 2.33 -6.12
CA SER A 215 12.01 1.20 -6.78
C SER A 215 11.95 1.35 -8.30
N VAL A 216 12.04 0.22 -8.99
CA VAL A 216 11.87 0.09 -10.44
C VAL A 216 10.83 -0.99 -10.70
N ALA A 217 9.76 -0.66 -11.42
CA ALA A 217 8.76 -1.62 -11.85
C ALA A 217 8.72 -1.73 -13.38
N LEU A 218 8.69 -2.96 -13.87
CA LEU A 218 8.48 -3.31 -15.28
C LEU A 218 7.11 -3.96 -15.41
N ARG A 219 6.28 -3.43 -16.32
CA ARG A 219 4.93 -3.92 -16.55
C ARG A 219 4.74 -4.33 -17.99
N ALA A 220 3.95 -5.38 -18.20
CA ALA A 220 3.52 -5.80 -19.53
C ALA A 220 2.05 -6.21 -19.49
N LEU A 221 1.30 -5.78 -20.50
CA LEU A 221 -0.09 -6.16 -20.73
C LEU A 221 -0.22 -6.72 -22.14
N TYR A 222 -0.84 -7.89 -22.26
CA TYR A 222 -1.10 -8.53 -23.54
C TYR A 222 -2.57 -8.90 -23.69
N TYR A 223 -3.21 -8.40 -24.74
CA TYR A 223 -4.60 -8.69 -25.06
C TYR A 223 -4.72 -9.96 -25.90
N LEU A 224 -5.55 -10.89 -25.45
CA LEU A 224 -5.88 -12.14 -26.10
C LEU A 224 -7.13 -11.99 -26.99
N PRO A 225 -7.26 -12.78 -28.08
CA PRO A 225 -8.34 -12.58 -29.06
C PRO A 225 -9.75 -12.91 -28.55
N TYR A 226 -9.88 -13.54 -27.38
CA TYR A 226 -11.16 -13.97 -26.80
C TYR A 226 -11.61 -13.11 -25.60
N ARG A 227 -11.41 -11.77 -25.69
CA ARG A 227 -11.83 -10.80 -24.68
C ARG A 227 -11.14 -11.01 -23.33
N ALA A 228 -9.89 -11.42 -23.37
CA ALA A 228 -9.10 -11.60 -22.17
C ALA A 228 -7.79 -10.81 -22.26
N SER A 229 -7.12 -10.62 -21.14
CA SER A 229 -5.79 -10.07 -21.08
C SER A 229 -4.95 -10.76 -20.01
N ILE A 230 -3.65 -10.81 -20.26
CA ILE A 230 -2.65 -11.24 -19.29
C ILE A 230 -1.83 -10.00 -18.92
N ARG A 231 -1.59 -9.79 -17.61
CA ARG A 231 -0.68 -8.76 -17.11
C ARG A 231 0.45 -9.42 -16.34
N GLY A 232 1.64 -8.85 -16.48
CA GLY A 232 2.81 -9.25 -15.70
C GLY A 232 3.48 -8.01 -15.13
N GLU A 233 3.96 -8.10 -13.91
CA GLU A 233 4.76 -7.07 -13.26
C GLU A 233 5.96 -7.70 -12.56
N TYR A 234 7.11 -7.02 -12.66
CA TYR A 234 8.25 -7.26 -11.81
C TYR A 234 8.69 -5.93 -11.20
N ARG A 235 8.84 -5.88 -9.86
CA ARG A 235 9.32 -4.72 -9.13
C ARG A 235 10.54 -5.10 -8.30
N TYR A 236 11.58 -4.31 -8.41
CA TYR A 236 12.74 -4.30 -7.53
C TYR A 236 12.70 -3.08 -6.64
N PHE A 237 13.01 -3.26 -5.37
CA PHE A 237 13.10 -2.22 -4.36
C PHE A 237 14.42 -2.33 -3.61
N SER A 238 15.00 -1.18 -3.25
CA SER A 238 16.21 -1.09 -2.42
C SER A 238 16.18 0.20 -1.62
N ASP A 239 16.69 0.19 -0.38
CA ASP A 239 16.77 1.37 0.46
C ASP A 239 18.10 1.52 1.21
N THR A 240 18.25 2.65 1.91
CA THR A 240 19.45 2.97 2.72
C THR A 240 19.46 2.26 4.08
N TRP A 241 18.41 1.52 4.43
CA TRP A 241 18.38 0.66 5.61
C TRP A 241 18.87 -0.76 5.33
N GLY A 242 19.28 -1.05 4.07
CA GLY A 242 19.80 -2.35 3.64
C GLY A 242 18.76 -3.31 3.08
N ILE A 243 17.47 -2.94 3.08
CA ILE A 243 16.42 -3.78 2.56
C ILE A 243 16.47 -3.81 1.03
N ASN A 244 16.47 -5.04 0.49
CA ASN A 244 16.26 -5.31 -0.94
C ASN A 244 15.05 -6.21 -1.09
N ALA A 245 14.13 -5.85 -1.99
CA ALA A 245 12.92 -6.64 -2.18
C ALA A 245 12.61 -6.86 -3.65
N HIS A 246 11.98 -7.99 -3.93
CA HIS A 246 11.51 -8.41 -5.24
C HIS A 246 10.02 -8.73 -5.19
N THR A 247 9.27 -8.21 -6.15
CA THR A 247 7.87 -8.56 -6.35
C THR A 247 7.68 -9.07 -7.77
N VAL A 248 6.98 -10.19 -7.92
CA VAL A 248 6.52 -10.70 -9.21
C VAL A 248 5.01 -10.88 -9.14
N GLU A 249 4.28 -10.36 -10.11
CA GLU A 249 2.84 -10.57 -10.24
C GLU A 249 2.48 -11.05 -11.64
N LEU A 250 1.56 -12.01 -11.72
CA LEU A 250 0.92 -12.45 -12.94
C LEU A 250 -0.59 -12.42 -12.76
N GLY A 251 -1.28 -11.67 -13.63
CA GLY A 251 -2.72 -11.51 -13.59
C GLY A 251 -3.38 -11.93 -14.90
N TYR A 252 -4.64 -12.36 -14.81
CA TYR A 252 -5.49 -12.70 -15.93
C TYR A 252 -6.87 -12.10 -15.74
N VAL A 253 -7.39 -11.47 -16.78
CA VAL A 253 -8.72 -10.85 -16.80
C VAL A 253 -9.50 -11.40 -17.99
N HIS A 254 -10.76 -11.77 -17.77
CA HIS A 254 -11.61 -12.33 -18.81
C HIS A 254 -13.02 -11.74 -18.79
N GLY A 255 -13.38 -11.05 -19.84
CA GLY A 255 -14.75 -10.62 -20.10
C GLY A 255 -15.62 -11.79 -20.59
N LEU A 256 -16.34 -12.46 -19.69
CA LEU A 256 -17.18 -13.62 -20.00
C LEU A 256 -18.31 -13.26 -20.98
N ASN A 257 -18.92 -12.10 -20.77
CA ASN A 257 -20.00 -11.56 -21.61
C ASN A 257 -20.01 -10.03 -21.53
N GLN A 258 -21.12 -9.39 -21.88
CA GLN A 258 -21.23 -7.91 -21.87
C GLN A 258 -21.35 -7.32 -20.45
N HIS A 259 -21.63 -8.16 -19.46
CA HIS A 259 -21.90 -7.76 -18.09
C HIS A 259 -20.86 -8.28 -17.10
N TRP A 260 -20.33 -9.47 -17.29
CA TRP A 260 -19.45 -10.13 -16.35
C TRP A 260 -18.00 -10.11 -16.81
N THR A 261 -17.13 -9.65 -15.94
CA THR A 261 -15.67 -9.78 -16.04
C THR A 261 -15.16 -10.53 -14.80
N LEU A 262 -14.32 -11.54 -15.02
CA LEU A 262 -13.62 -12.25 -13.97
C LEU A 262 -12.14 -11.88 -14.03
N GLU A 263 -11.51 -11.81 -12.88
CA GLU A 263 -10.08 -11.60 -12.76
C GLU A 263 -9.45 -12.53 -11.73
N GLY A 264 -8.17 -12.81 -11.91
CA GLY A 264 -7.38 -13.57 -10.95
C GLY A 264 -5.93 -13.18 -11.07
N SER A 265 -5.19 -13.18 -9.96
CA SER A 265 -3.76 -12.97 -9.99
C SER A 265 -3.04 -13.77 -8.91
N VAL A 266 -1.76 -14.01 -9.17
CA VAL A 266 -0.80 -14.52 -8.20
C VAL A 266 0.33 -13.52 -8.07
N ARG A 267 0.70 -13.19 -6.84
CA ARG A 267 1.82 -12.30 -6.50
C ARG A 267 2.74 -13.01 -5.52
N TYR A 268 4.02 -12.93 -5.78
CA TYR A 268 5.07 -13.36 -4.87
C TYR A 268 5.95 -12.15 -4.50
N TYR A 269 6.24 -12.02 -3.22
CA TYR A 269 7.08 -10.99 -2.63
C TYR A 269 8.17 -11.65 -1.79
N ALA A 270 9.40 -11.11 -1.82
CA ALA A 270 10.46 -11.49 -0.90
C ALA A 270 11.36 -10.27 -0.60
N GLN A 271 11.79 -10.13 0.65
CA GLN A 271 12.71 -9.08 1.09
C GLN A 271 13.82 -9.63 1.99
N SER A 272 14.97 -8.93 1.98
CA SER A 272 16.00 -9.05 2.99
C SER A 272 15.67 -8.23 4.24
N GLU A 273 16.35 -8.49 5.34
CA GLU A 273 16.27 -7.70 6.57
C GLU A 273 16.95 -6.34 6.46
N ALA A 274 16.60 -5.41 7.35
CA ALA A 274 17.32 -4.16 7.53
C ALA A 274 18.64 -4.37 8.30
N ASP A 275 19.67 -3.56 8.04
CA ASP A 275 21.01 -3.67 8.63
C ASP A 275 21.01 -3.59 10.16
N PHE A 276 20.01 -2.95 10.76
CA PHE A 276 19.87 -2.77 12.22
C PHE A 276 18.77 -3.65 12.83
N TYR A 277 18.21 -4.57 12.04
CA TYR A 277 17.23 -5.55 12.52
C TYR A 277 17.92 -6.70 13.27
N SER A 278 17.31 -7.15 14.37
CA SER A 278 17.58 -8.44 14.99
C SER A 278 16.35 -8.91 15.77
N ASP A 279 16.01 -10.19 15.68
CA ASP A 279 14.97 -10.78 16.51
C ASP A 279 15.34 -10.81 18.00
N LEU A 280 16.64 -11.00 18.33
CA LEU A 280 17.17 -11.01 19.69
C LEU A 280 18.57 -10.39 19.74
N PHE A 281 18.74 -9.33 20.52
CA PHE A 281 20.02 -8.67 20.70
C PHE A 281 20.85 -9.33 21.82
N PRO A 282 22.19 -9.35 21.73
CA PRO A 282 23.03 -10.02 22.74
C PRO A 282 23.05 -9.30 24.10
N PHE A 283 22.84 -7.99 24.13
CA PHE A 283 22.76 -7.17 25.33
C PHE A 283 22.09 -5.82 25.03
N GLU A 284 21.70 -5.12 26.08
CA GLU A 284 21.10 -3.79 26.01
C GLU A 284 21.99 -2.79 25.25
N ASN A 285 21.40 -2.01 24.34
CA ASN A 285 22.12 -1.01 23.55
C ASN A 285 23.34 -1.55 22.77
N SER A 286 23.26 -2.79 22.29
CA SER A 286 24.36 -3.44 21.55
C SER A 286 24.75 -2.76 20.24
N GLN A 287 23.86 -1.92 19.68
CA GLN A 287 24.06 -1.15 18.45
C GLN A 287 23.48 0.27 18.62
N THR A 288 23.83 1.17 17.69
CA THR A 288 23.28 2.56 17.66
C THR A 288 21.82 2.55 17.29
N HIS A 289 21.44 1.78 16.25
CA HIS A 289 20.06 1.58 15.83
C HIS A 289 19.70 0.12 16.06
N LEU A 290 18.48 -0.11 16.51
CA LEU A 290 17.99 -1.41 16.98
C LEU A 290 16.51 -1.54 16.64
N ALA A 291 16.13 -2.56 15.91
CA ALA A 291 14.74 -2.87 15.59
C ALA A 291 14.46 -4.36 15.65
N ARG A 292 13.27 -4.71 16.12
CA ARG A 292 12.70 -6.05 16.04
C ARG A 292 11.38 -6.04 15.28
N ASP A 293 11.07 -4.94 14.60
CA ASP A 293 9.90 -4.85 13.77
C ASP A 293 9.89 -5.95 12.71
N LYS A 294 8.85 -6.79 12.71
CA LYS A 294 8.72 -7.89 11.74
C LYS A 294 8.74 -7.40 10.29
N GLU A 295 8.30 -6.17 10.04
CA GLU A 295 8.31 -5.58 8.70
C GLU A 295 9.72 -5.24 8.19
N LEU A 296 10.70 -5.16 9.11
CA LEU A 296 12.12 -4.95 8.80
C LEU A 296 12.92 -6.25 8.73
N SER A 297 12.28 -7.38 8.96
CA SER A 297 12.89 -8.72 8.92
C SER A 297 12.98 -9.27 7.50
N SER A 298 13.70 -10.37 7.33
CA SER A 298 13.64 -11.18 6.11
C SER A 298 12.33 -11.97 6.08
N LEU A 299 11.58 -11.81 5.00
CA LEU A 299 10.27 -12.47 4.84
C LEU A 299 9.93 -12.69 3.37
N SER A 300 9.00 -13.62 3.14
CA SER A 300 8.33 -13.81 1.86
C SER A 300 6.81 -13.79 2.02
N GLY A 301 6.11 -13.44 0.94
CA GLY A 301 4.66 -13.41 0.92
C GLY A 301 4.11 -13.89 -0.42
N THR A 302 3.04 -14.69 -0.36
CA THR A 302 2.28 -15.13 -1.53
C THR A 302 0.86 -14.59 -1.44
N THR A 303 0.36 -13.99 -2.51
CA THR A 303 -1.03 -13.54 -2.60
C THR A 303 -1.73 -14.24 -3.76
N LEU A 304 -2.93 -14.77 -3.51
CA LEU A 304 -3.85 -15.26 -4.52
C LEU A 304 -5.09 -14.39 -4.51
N ALA A 305 -5.34 -13.70 -5.61
CA ALA A 305 -6.46 -12.78 -5.75
C ALA A 305 -7.48 -13.30 -6.77
N PHE A 306 -8.77 -13.16 -6.45
CA PHE A 306 -9.90 -13.43 -7.33
C PHE A 306 -10.91 -12.32 -7.28
N GLY A 307 -11.41 -11.91 -8.45
CA GLY A 307 -12.39 -10.85 -8.59
C GLY A 307 -13.49 -11.18 -9.58
N ALA A 308 -14.66 -10.65 -9.30
CA ALA A 308 -15.80 -10.66 -10.20
C ALA A 308 -16.39 -9.25 -10.30
N VAL A 309 -16.56 -8.76 -11.51
CA VAL A 309 -17.13 -7.45 -11.80
C VAL A 309 -18.40 -7.66 -12.63
N TYR A 310 -19.49 -7.04 -12.17
CA TYR A 310 -20.75 -6.99 -12.91
C TYR A 310 -21.05 -5.56 -13.34
N GLU A 311 -21.21 -5.36 -14.65
CA GLU A 311 -21.55 -4.06 -15.25
C GLU A 311 -23.00 -4.08 -15.77
N TRP A 312 -23.77 -3.12 -15.30
CA TRP A 312 -25.09 -2.81 -15.85
C TRP A 312 -25.00 -1.55 -16.72
N LYS A 313 -24.88 -1.76 -18.02
CA LYS A 313 -24.85 -0.69 -19.04
C LYS A 313 -26.30 -0.32 -19.40
N GLN A 314 -26.56 0.96 -19.61
CA GLN A 314 -27.88 1.48 -19.96
C GLN A 314 -28.92 1.21 -18.86
N THR A 315 -28.67 1.78 -17.68
CA THR A 315 -29.64 1.70 -16.58
C THR A 315 -30.93 2.45 -16.96
N SER A 316 -32.06 1.97 -16.48
CA SER A 316 -33.33 2.71 -16.59
C SER A 316 -33.46 3.80 -15.50
N LEU A 317 -32.41 4.01 -14.71
CA LEU A 317 -32.39 5.02 -13.66
C LEU A 317 -32.05 6.38 -14.24
N PRO A 318 -32.87 7.43 -14.01
CA PRO A 318 -32.58 8.75 -14.55
C PRO A 318 -31.26 9.30 -14.05
N GLY A 319 -30.40 9.76 -14.98
CA GLY A 319 -29.11 10.38 -14.66
C GLY A 319 -28.01 9.40 -14.26
N ILE A 320 -28.17 8.08 -14.45
CA ILE A 320 -27.13 7.09 -14.24
C ILE A 320 -26.88 6.35 -15.54
N ASP A 321 -25.69 6.52 -16.10
CA ASP A 321 -25.29 5.92 -17.35
C ASP A 321 -24.80 4.48 -17.19
N ARG A 322 -24.05 4.19 -16.11
CA ARG A 322 -23.50 2.86 -15.80
C ARG A 322 -23.51 2.60 -14.31
N LEU A 323 -23.81 1.35 -13.96
CA LEU A 323 -23.62 0.78 -12.65
C LEU A 323 -22.59 -0.35 -12.74
N GLN A 324 -21.61 -0.34 -11.86
CA GLN A 324 -20.65 -1.44 -11.73
C GLN A 324 -20.61 -1.89 -10.27
N PHE A 325 -20.78 -3.18 -10.09
CA PHE A 325 -20.56 -3.84 -8.80
C PHE A 325 -19.36 -4.75 -8.89
N SER A 326 -18.45 -4.70 -7.92
CA SER A 326 -17.29 -5.60 -7.86
C SER A 326 -17.16 -6.26 -6.49
N LEU A 327 -16.67 -7.49 -6.52
CA LEU A 327 -16.25 -8.24 -5.33
C LEU A 327 -14.89 -8.84 -5.61
N LEU A 328 -13.91 -8.50 -4.76
CA LEU A 328 -12.56 -9.02 -4.81
C LEU A 328 -12.22 -9.68 -3.47
N VAL A 329 -11.54 -10.83 -3.55
CA VAL A 329 -11.07 -11.57 -2.38
C VAL A 329 -9.63 -11.97 -2.62
N ASP A 330 -8.75 -11.57 -1.71
CA ASP A 330 -7.33 -11.91 -1.75
C ASP A 330 -6.99 -12.75 -0.51
N TRP A 331 -6.39 -13.90 -0.75
CA TRP A 331 -5.76 -14.70 0.30
C TRP A 331 -4.26 -14.41 0.29
N LEU A 332 -3.71 -14.09 1.44
CA LEU A 332 -2.30 -13.76 1.66
C LEU A 332 -1.71 -14.78 2.64
N ASN A 333 -0.50 -15.23 2.34
CA ASN A 333 0.32 -16.01 3.26
C ASN A 333 1.66 -15.30 3.43
N PHE A 334 2.12 -15.13 4.68
CA PHE A 334 3.41 -14.54 5.02
C PHE A 334 4.23 -15.52 5.83
N GLU A 335 5.49 -15.70 5.44
CA GLU A 335 6.49 -16.52 6.12
C GLU A 335 7.71 -15.67 6.45
N TYR A 336 8.16 -15.73 7.69
CA TYR A 336 9.30 -14.97 8.19
C TYR A 336 10.50 -15.88 8.36
N ASP A 337 11.66 -15.47 7.84
CA ASP A 337 12.88 -16.29 7.89
C ASP A 337 13.67 -16.09 9.19
N ASN A 338 13.49 -14.95 9.87
CA ASN A 338 14.27 -14.57 11.04
C ASN A 338 13.49 -13.78 12.11
N PHE A 339 12.17 -13.70 12.03
CA PHE A 339 11.31 -13.19 13.09
C PHE A 339 10.61 -14.35 13.80
N ARG A 340 10.69 -14.40 15.14
CA ARG A 340 10.16 -15.48 15.95
C ARG A 340 8.94 -15.07 16.75
N ASP A 341 8.03 -16.02 16.91
CA ASP A 341 6.82 -15.86 17.71
C ASP A 341 7.11 -16.12 19.19
N VAL A 342 7.32 -15.05 19.96
CA VAL A 342 7.54 -15.11 21.41
C VAL A 342 6.28 -15.47 22.20
N THR A 343 5.12 -15.49 21.57
CA THR A 343 3.84 -15.86 22.17
C THR A 343 3.48 -17.33 21.92
N ALA A 344 4.31 -18.04 21.14
CA ALA A 344 4.09 -19.43 20.83
C ALA A 344 4.10 -20.30 22.12
N PRO A 345 3.14 -21.23 22.26
CA PRO A 345 3.06 -22.09 23.44
C PRO A 345 4.25 -23.06 23.47
N GLY A 346 4.96 -23.11 24.59
CA GLY A 346 6.11 -23.99 24.83
C GLY A 346 7.17 -23.37 25.74
N ASP A 347 8.11 -24.17 26.19
CA ASP A 347 9.26 -23.73 27.00
C ASP A 347 10.47 -23.58 26.05
N TYR A 348 10.55 -22.44 25.36
CA TYR A 348 11.67 -22.13 24.48
C TYR A 348 12.70 -21.26 25.17
N LEU A 349 13.97 -21.50 24.89
CA LEU A 349 15.02 -20.53 25.22
C LEU A 349 14.94 -19.32 24.28
N PRO A 350 15.38 -18.14 24.75
CA PRO A 350 15.40 -16.94 23.87
C PRO A 350 16.14 -17.20 22.57
N GLY A 351 15.48 -16.96 21.42
CA GLY A 351 16.02 -17.22 20.09
C GLY A 351 15.77 -18.63 19.55
N GLU A 352 15.10 -19.50 20.30
CA GLU A 352 14.70 -20.85 19.86
C GLU A 352 13.19 -20.99 19.61
N GLU A 353 12.43 -19.92 19.80
CA GLU A 353 11.00 -19.89 19.52
C GLU A 353 10.75 -20.17 18.00
N PRO A 354 9.59 -20.74 17.64
CA PRO A 354 9.28 -21.01 16.23
C PRO A 354 9.25 -19.72 15.39
N LEU A 355 9.62 -19.83 14.14
CA LEU A 355 9.47 -18.73 13.18
C LEU A 355 8.00 -18.37 13.00
N TYR A 356 7.73 -17.06 12.89
CA TYR A 356 6.40 -16.56 12.73
C TYR A 356 5.90 -16.73 11.28
N SER A 357 4.66 -17.04 11.14
CA SER A 357 3.94 -17.03 9.86
C SER A 357 2.46 -16.79 10.11
N PHE A 358 1.77 -16.25 9.14
CA PHE A 358 0.32 -16.07 9.22
C PHE A 358 -0.34 -16.00 7.84
N ASP A 359 -1.63 -16.31 7.85
CA ASP A 359 -2.50 -16.07 6.70
C ASP A 359 -3.38 -14.85 6.96
N ALA A 360 -3.78 -14.17 5.88
CA ALA A 360 -4.76 -13.11 5.91
C ALA A 360 -5.75 -13.20 4.76
N LEU A 361 -6.94 -12.68 4.98
CA LEU A 361 -7.97 -12.53 3.97
C LEU A 361 -8.31 -11.06 3.79
N VAL A 362 -8.27 -10.57 2.55
CA VAL A 362 -8.75 -9.23 2.20
C VAL A 362 -9.99 -9.37 1.34
N THR A 363 -11.07 -8.71 1.74
CA THR A 363 -12.31 -8.66 0.98
C THR A 363 -12.63 -7.21 0.64
N ARG A 364 -12.94 -6.95 -0.62
CA ARG A 364 -13.33 -5.62 -1.11
C ARG A 364 -14.61 -5.74 -1.93
N ALA A 365 -15.63 -4.98 -1.54
CA ALA A 365 -16.86 -4.86 -2.29
C ALA A 365 -17.07 -3.40 -2.70
N SER A 366 -17.28 -3.13 -3.98
CA SER A 366 -17.49 -1.75 -4.45
C SER A 366 -18.72 -1.62 -5.35
N LEU A 367 -19.28 -0.41 -5.34
CA LEU A 367 -20.34 0.04 -6.21
C LEU A 367 -19.93 1.36 -6.86
N ILE A 368 -19.82 1.37 -8.18
CA ILE A 368 -19.51 2.56 -8.97
C ILE A 368 -20.75 2.98 -9.75
N LEU A 369 -21.11 4.25 -9.62
CA LEU A 369 -22.20 4.92 -10.31
C LEU A 369 -21.59 5.95 -11.26
N GLU A 370 -21.73 5.80 -12.56
CA GLU A 370 -21.37 6.83 -13.55
C GLU A 370 -22.61 7.60 -13.99
N TYR A 371 -22.48 8.96 -14.09
CA TYR A 371 -23.61 9.87 -14.36
C TYR A 371 -23.23 11.09 -15.19
#